data_a9f5392863ab186e1e3d5008951b7c27
#
_entry.id   a9f5392863ab186e1e3d5008951b7c27
#
_cell.length_a   1.000
_cell.length_b   1.000
_cell.length_c   1.000
_cell.angle_alpha   90.00
_cell.angle_beta   90.00
_cell.angle_gamma   90.00
#
_symmetry.space_group_name_H-M   'P 1'
#
loop_
_entity.id
_entity.type
_entity.pdbx_description
1 polymer ?
#
loop_
_entity_poly.entity_id
_entity_poly.type
_entity_poly.pdbx_seq_one_letter_code
_entity_poly.pdbx_strand_id
1 'polypeptide(L)'
;MEEINNVLQFMVEIEKLKSVHRQTKPVGLDRYENSAEHSWHVCLSALMLKDYANETIDITRVVKMLLIHDLGEIDAGDTIIYASETEENKLKERNCVERLFQSLPHDLRNEYLQLWLEFEEGKSPESMFAKAIDRVPPLLHNIHGGGHSWKKHNISKDKVLTFNGERISKGCNKLWDALEVQLESAAEKGFLK
;
A
#
# COMPACT_ATOMS: atom_id res chain seq x y z
N MET A 1 -2.07 -9.87 32.62
CA MET A 1 -3.38 -10.31 32.05
C MET A 1 -4.06 -9.18 31.30
N GLU A 2 -4.08 -7.95 31.81
CA GLU A 2 -4.70 -6.79 31.15
C GLU A 2 -4.06 -6.45 29.79
N GLU A 3 -2.73 -6.41 29.72
CA GLU A 3 -2.02 -6.12 28.46
C GLU A 3 -2.34 -7.12 27.34
N ILE A 4 -2.38 -8.41 27.62
CA ILE A 4 -2.72 -9.41 26.61
C ILE A 4 -4.16 -9.27 26.14
N ASN A 5 -5.10 -8.91 27.04
CA ASN A 5 -6.49 -8.64 26.65
C ASN A 5 -6.59 -7.44 25.72
N ASN A 6 -5.79 -6.41 25.96
CA ASN A 6 -5.72 -5.22 25.08
C ASN A 6 -5.18 -5.58 23.68
N VAL A 7 -4.16 -6.44 23.62
CA VAL A 7 -3.65 -6.97 22.32
C VAL A 7 -4.73 -7.79 21.61
N LEU A 8 -5.44 -8.66 22.32
CA LEU A 8 -6.53 -9.45 21.73
C LEU A 8 -7.67 -8.54 21.21
N GLN A 9 -7.98 -7.48 21.93
CA GLN A 9 -8.97 -6.49 21.49
C GLN A 9 -8.49 -5.73 20.24
N PHE A 10 -7.21 -5.35 20.18
CA PHE A 10 -6.62 -4.79 18.98
C PHE A 10 -6.74 -5.74 17.78
N MET A 11 -6.47 -7.05 17.97
CA MET A 11 -6.62 -8.05 16.90
C MET A 11 -8.06 -8.12 16.37
N VAL A 12 -9.07 -7.93 17.24
CA VAL A 12 -10.48 -7.86 16.80
C VAL A 12 -10.75 -6.57 16.02
N GLU A 13 -10.20 -5.43 16.46
CA GLU A 13 -10.41 -4.15 15.80
C GLU A 13 -9.83 -4.14 14.37
N ILE A 14 -8.64 -4.70 14.16
CA ILE A 14 -8.02 -4.74 12.83
C ILE A 14 -8.74 -5.69 11.84
N GLU A 15 -9.63 -6.58 12.30
CA GLU A 15 -10.50 -7.36 11.41
C GLU A 15 -11.33 -6.47 10.48
N LYS A 16 -11.64 -5.24 10.90
CA LYS A 16 -12.37 -4.26 10.09
C LYS A 16 -11.67 -3.91 8.78
N LEU A 17 -10.34 -4.04 8.71
CA LEU A 17 -9.58 -3.82 7.47
C LEU A 17 -10.03 -4.74 6.32
N LYS A 18 -10.57 -5.93 6.65
CA LYS A 18 -11.12 -6.88 5.66
C LYS A 18 -12.38 -6.35 4.98
N SER A 19 -13.05 -5.35 5.54
CA SER A 19 -14.23 -4.71 4.95
C SER A 19 -13.91 -3.44 4.15
N VAL A 20 -12.66 -2.97 4.19
CA VAL A 20 -12.21 -1.83 3.37
C VAL A 20 -11.90 -2.33 1.96
N HIS A 21 -12.65 -1.84 0.98
CA HIS A 21 -12.50 -2.25 -0.42
C HIS A 21 -11.67 -1.25 -1.22
N ARG A 22 -10.65 -1.76 -1.89
CA ARG A 22 -9.79 -0.99 -2.79
C ARG A 22 -10.47 -0.79 -4.16
N GLN A 23 -9.88 0.05 -5.03
CA GLN A 23 -10.46 0.35 -6.35
C GLN A 23 -9.98 -0.59 -7.46
N THR A 24 -9.16 -1.58 -7.15
CA THR A 24 -8.66 -2.59 -8.09
C THR A 24 -9.28 -3.96 -7.82
N LYS A 25 -9.31 -4.81 -8.85
CA LYS A 25 -9.77 -6.20 -8.75
C LYS A 25 -8.55 -7.13 -8.82
N PRO A 26 -8.42 -8.11 -7.91
CA PRO A 26 -7.38 -9.13 -8.02
C PRO A 26 -7.48 -9.88 -9.37
N VAL A 27 -6.34 -10.29 -9.90
CA VAL A 27 -6.28 -10.98 -11.19
C VAL A 27 -7.13 -12.27 -11.17
N GLY A 28 -8.05 -12.37 -12.11
CA GLY A 28 -8.93 -13.54 -12.24
C GLY A 28 -10.13 -13.56 -11.30
N LEU A 29 -10.35 -12.54 -10.47
CA LEU A 29 -11.50 -12.46 -9.58
C LEU A 29 -12.44 -11.31 -9.98
N ASP A 30 -13.75 -11.57 -9.87
CA ASP A 30 -14.78 -10.55 -10.15
C ASP A 30 -15.28 -9.86 -8.85
N ARG A 31 -14.34 -9.46 -8.00
CA ARG A 31 -14.59 -8.63 -6.82
C ARG A 31 -13.46 -7.65 -6.63
N TYR A 32 -13.69 -6.62 -5.85
CA TYR A 32 -12.63 -5.72 -5.43
C TYR A 32 -11.71 -6.39 -4.40
N GLU A 33 -10.42 -5.99 -4.43
CA GLU A 33 -9.45 -6.32 -3.39
C GLU A 33 -9.88 -5.64 -2.08
N ASN A 34 -9.62 -6.27 -0.93
CA ASN A 34 -9.70 -5.59 0.36
C ASN A 34 -8.31 -5.24 0.89
N SER A 35 -8.21 -4.24 1.78
CA SER A 35 -6.91 -3.72 2.24
C SER A 35 -6.13 -4.73 3.10
N ALA A 36 -6.79 -5.71 3.74
CA ALA A 36 -6.09 -6.75 4.49
C ALA A 36 -5.39 -7.76 3.56
N GLU A 37 -6.04 -8.20 2.47
CA GLU A 37 -5.39 -9.08 1.48
C GLU A 37 -4.33 -8.34 0.67
N HIS A 38 -4.50 -7.04 0.43
CA HIS A 38 -3.48 -6.17 -0.13
C HIS A 38 -2.22 -6.13 0.76
N SER A 39 -2.39 -5.86 2.06
CA SER A 39 -1.27 -5.83 3.02
C SER A 39 -0.50 -7.16 3.05
N TRP A 40 -1.18 -8.31 2.99
CA TRP A 40 -0.53 -9.61 2.84
C TRP A 40 0.26 -9.70 1.53
N HIS A 41 -0.32 -9.28 0.41
CA HIS A 41 0.29 -9.38 -0.93
C HIS A 41 1.54 -8.52 -1.03
N VAL A 42 1.50 -7.27 -0.54
CA VAL A 42 2.67 -6.38 -0.57
C VAL A 42 3.79 -6.85 0.36
N CYS A 43 3.47 -7.44 1.53
CA CYS A 43 4.47 -8.04 2.41
C CYS A 43 5.22 -9.19 1.74
N LEU A 44 4.50 -10.10 1.08
CA LEU A 44 5.11 -11.20 0.34
C LEU A 44 5.93 -10.69 -0.84
N SER A 45 5.43 -9.68 -1.56
CA SER A 45 6.15 -9.03 -2.66
C SER A 45 7.45 -8.38 -2.18
N ALA A 46 7.44 -7.70 -1.04
CA ALA A 46 8.64 -7.10 -0.45
C ALA A 46 9.71 -8.15 -0.12
N LEU A 47 9.33 -9.28 0.46
CA LEU A 47 10.25 -10.38 0.74
C LEU A 47 10.90 -10.95 -0.52
N MET A 48 10.15 -11.07 -1.62
CA MET A 48 10.67 -11.56 -2.91
C MET A 48 11.55 -10.54 -3.63
N LEU A 49 11.27 -9.24 -3.46
CA LEU A 49 11.93 -8.16 -4.21
C LEU A 49 13.02 -7.42 -3.42
N LYS A 50 13.29 -7.79 -2.16
CA LYS A 50 14.22 -7.09 -1.26
C LYS A 50 15.62 -6.87 -1.85
N ASP A 51 16.12 -7.84 -2.62
CA ASP A 51 17.46 -7.80 -3.19
C ASP A 51 17.57 -6.84 -4.41
N TYR A 52 16.45 -6.26 -4.83
CA TYR A 52 16.36 -5.25 -5.89
C TYR A 52 16.19 -3.82 -5.36
N ALA A 53 16.12 -3.64 -4.02
CA ALA A 53 16.06 -2.31 -3.43
C ALA A 53 17.27 -1.45 -3.87
N ASN A 54 17.07 -0.15 -4.04
CA ASN A 54 18.14 0.76 -4.45
C ASN A 54 19.24 0.89 -3.40
N GLU A 55 18.87 0.77 -2.13
CA GLU A 55 19.75 0.89 -0.98
C GLU A 55 19.62 -0.35 -0.07
N THR A 56 20.56 -0.52 0.86
CA THR A 56 20.45 -1.55 1.89
C THR A 56 19.29 -1.23 2.82
N ILE A 57 18.40 -2.20 3.05
CA ILE A 57 17.20 -2.06 3.86
C ILE A 57 17.11 -3.14 4.96
N ASP A 58 16.47 -2.80 6.07
CA ASP A 58 15.95 -3.79 7.01
C ASP A 58 14.59 -4.30 6.52
N ILE A 59 14.59 -5.50 5.94
CA ILE A 59 13.36 -6.11 5.40
C ILE A 59 12.32 -6.39 6.50
N THR A 60 12.74 -6.63 7.74
CA THR A 60 11.81 -6.82 8.86
C THR A 60 11.06 -5.53 9.14
N ARG A 61 11.77 -4.40 9.09
CA ARG A 61 11.18 -3.07 9.24
C ARG A 61 10.19 -2.76 8.10
N VAL A 62 10.57 -3.05 6.85
CA VAL A 62 9.69 -2.90 5.67
C VAL A 62 8.41 -3.71 5.83
N VAL A 63 8.50 -4.98 6.21
CA VAL A 63 7.32 -5.85 6.38
C VAL A 63 6.41 -5.33 7.49
N LYS A 64 6.98 -4.87 8.62
CA LYS A 64 6.18 -4.24 9.69
C LYS A 64 5.43 -3.00 9.18
N MET A 65 6.10 -2.12 8.41
CA MET A 65 5.45 -0.95 7.80
C MET A 65 4.28 -1.37 6.91
N LEU A 66 4.52 -2.34 6.00
CA LEU A 66 3.51 -2.81 5.05
C LEU A 66 2.33 -3.54 5.70
N LEU A 67 2.52 -4.14 6.88
CA LEU A 67 1.41 -4.76 7.63
C LEU A 67 0.47 -3.73 8.24
N ILE A 68 0.94 -2.52 8.53
CA ILE A 68 0.18 -1.51 9.27
C ILE A 68 -0.18 -0.26 8.44
N HIS A 69 0.36 -0.12 7.20
CA HIS A 69 0.26 1.12 6.43
C HIS A 69 -1.19 1.54 6.15
N ASP A 70 -2.06 0.59 5.81
CA ASP A 70 -3.46 0.82 5.46
C ASP A 70 -4.43 0.77 6.67
N LEU A 71 -3.93 0.61 7.93
CA LEU A 71 -4.84 0.54 9.09
C LEU A 71 -5.66 1.81 9.30
N GLY A 72 -5.16 2.96 8.85
CA GLY A 72 -5.89 4.23 8.87
C GLY A 72 -7.16 4.22 8.02
N GLU A 73 -7.19 3.40 6.98
CA GLU A 73 -8.34 3.26 6.07
C GLU A 73 -9.56 2.63 6.73
N ILE A 74 -9.43 2.02 7.90
CA ILE A 74 -10.58 1.46 8.65
C ILE A 74 -11.65 2.53 8.90
N ASP A 75 -11.26 3.76 9.21
CA ASP A 75 -12.17 4.88 9.46
C ASP A 75 -12.27 5.84 8.24
N ALA A 76 -11.24 5.92 7.41
CA ALA A 76 -11.18 6.85 6.27
C ALA A 76 -11.69 6.24 4.96
N GLY A 77 -11.57 4.92 4.78
CA GLY A 77 -11.77 4.23 3.51
C GLY A 77 -10.58 4.34 2.56
N ASP A 78 -10.48 3.43 1.58
CA ASP A 78 -9.44 3.47 0.53
C ASP A 78 -9.71 4.62 -0.44
N THR A 79 -8.67 5.36 -0.76
CA THR A 79 -8.70 6.42 -1.77
C THR A 79 -7.78 6.07 -2.93
N ILE A 80 -8.29 6.17 -4.17
CA ILE A 80 -7.47 5.92 -5.35
C ILE A 80 -6.30 6.90 -5.41
N ILE A 81 -5.09 6.38 -5.59
CA ILE A 81 -3.83 7.15 -5.57
C ILE A 81 -3.76 8.29 -6.58
N TYR A 82 -4.57 8.24 -7.62
CA TYR A 82 -4.64 9.29 -8.66
C TYR A 82 -5.60 10.44 -8.31
N ALA A 83 -6.37 10.31 -7.24
CA ALA A 83 -7.16 11.40 -6.68
C ALA A 83 -6.28 12.31 -5.81
N SER A 84 -6.71 13.55 -5.65
CA SER A 84 -6.05 14.46 -4.71
C SER A 84 -6.39 14.01 -3.30
N GLU A 85 -5.39 13.58 -2.56
CA GLU A 85 -5.53 13.31 -1.15
C GLU A 85 -5.82 14.60 -0.38
N THR A 86 -6.86 14.60 0.43
CA THR A 86 -7.25 15.79 1.21
C THR A 86 -6.62 15.75 2.60
N GLU A 87 -6.32 16.91 3.15
CA GLU A 87 -5.83 17.02 4.53
C GLU A 87 -6.83 16.43 5.55
N GLU A 88 -8.13 16.47 5.23
CA GLU A 88 -9.16 15.84 6.04
C GLU A 88 -9.01 14.31 6.07
N ASN A 89 -8.75 13.67 4.92
CA ASN A 89 -8.55 12.22 4.86
C ASN A 89 -7.27 11.80 5.60
N LYS A 90 -6.17 12.52 5.42
CA LYS A 90 -4.93 12.27 6.17
C LYS A 90 -5.13 12.35 7.67
N LEU A 91 -5.89 13.35 8.11
CA LEU A 91 -6.20 13.51 9.53
C LEU A 91 -7.09 12.36 10.04
N LYS A 92 -8.05 11.89 9.26
CA LYS A 92 -8.89 10.72 9.62
C LYS A 92 -8.04 9.46 9.75
N GLU A 93 -7.16 9.17 8.80
CA GLU A 93 -6.26 8.03 8.84
C GLU A 93 -5.35 8.09 10.07
N ARG A 94 -4.72 9.23 10.32
CA ARG A 94 -3.88 9.45 11.48
C ARG A 94 -4.63 9.23 12.81
N ASN A 95 -5.82 9.82 12.95
CA ASN A 95 -6.65 9.67 14.14
C ASN A 95 -7.06 8.20 14.35
N CYS A 96 -7.38 7.50 13.27
CA CYS A 96 -7.69 6.07 13.31
C CYS A 96 -6.52 5.25 13.83
N VAL A 97 -5.32 5.44 13.27
CA VAL A 97 -4.09 4.75 13.67
C VAL A 97 -3.75 5.04 15.14
N GLU A 98 -3.77 6.31 15.56
CA GLU A 98 -3.54 6.69 16.95
C GLU A 98 -4.53 6.03 17.91
N ARG A 99 -5.82 6.00 17.55
CA ARG A 99 -6.88 5.31 18.32
C ARG A 99 -6.63 3.81 18.41
N LEU A 100 -6.33 3.15 17.31
CA LEU A 100 -6.08 1.70 17.27
C LEU A 100 -4.88 1.32 18.14
N PHE A 101 -3.78 2.06 18.01
CA PHE A 101 -2.54 1.75 18.73
C PHE A 101 -2.62 2.11 20.23
N GLN A 102 -3.57 2.95 20.68
CA GLN A 102 -3.75 3.26 22.10
C GLN A 102 -4.04 2.03 22.97
N SER A 103 -4.64 0.99 22.39
CA SER A 103 -4.92 -0.26 23.11
C SER A 103 -3.69 -1.15 23.31
N LEU A 104 -2.61 -0.89 22.58
CA LEU A 104 -1.39 -1.69 22.64
C LEU A 104 -0.52 -1.32 23.85
N PRO A 105 0.33 -2.26 24.35
CA PRO A 105 1.39 -1.95 25.30
C PRO A 105 2.25 -0.78 24.84
N HIS A 106 2.73 0.03 25.78
CA HIS A 106 3.42 1.31 25.50
C HIS A 106 4.52 1.19 24.45
N ASP A 107 5.43 0.22 24.57
CA ASP A 107 6.57 0.08 23.68
C ASP A 107 6.13 -0.33 22.27
N LEU A 108 5.18 -1.25 22.16
CA LEU A 108 4.62 -1.71 20.88
C LEU A 108 3.85 -0.59 20.18
N ARG A 109 3.06 0.19 20.95
CA ARG A 109 2.37 1.37 20.44
C ARG A 109 3.32 2.38 19.84
N ASN A 110 4.40 2.70 20.55
CA ASN A 110 5.38 3.66 20.08
C ASN A 110 6.12 3.16 18.83
N GLU A 111 6.51 1.88 18.81
CA GLU A 111 7.14 1.27 17.64
C GLU A 111 6.23 1.36 16.40
N TYR A 112 4.96 0.95 16.53
CA TYR A 112 4.04 0.93 15.39
C TYR A 112 3.67 2.33 14.91
N LEU A 113 3.48 3.27 15.82
CA LEU A 113 3.21 4.65 15.43
C LEU A 113 4.40 5.27 14.68
N GLN A 114 5.64 5.03 15.15
CA GLN A 114 6.84 5.52 14.44
C GLN A 114 6.99 4.86 13.06
N LEU A 115 6.74 3.57 12.92
CA LEU A 115 6.79 2.87 11.64
C LEU A 115 5.74 3.41 10.66
N TRP A 116 4.52 3.68 11.14
CA TRP A 116 3.46 4.25 10.31
C TRP A 116 3.81 5.68 9.87
N LEU A 117 4.28 6.52 10.77
CA LEU A 117 4.74 7.89 10.44
C LEU A 117 5.91 7.89 9.46
N GLU A 118 6.87 6.97 9.62
CA GLU A 118 8.00 6.83 8.70
C GLU A 118 7.54 6.38 7.31
N PHE A 119 6.59 5.45 7.23
CA PHE A 119 5.96 5.08 5.96
C PHE A 119 5.29 6.30 5.32
N GLU A 120 4.50 7.08 6.07
CA GLU A 120 3.86 8.29 5.54
C GLU A 120 4.87 9.32 5.03
N GLU A 121 5.94 9.56 5.75
CA GLU A 121 7.00 10.49 5.36
C GLU A 121 7.73 10.04 4.08
N GLY A 122 7.99 8.74 3.90
CA GLY A 122 8.57 8.18 2.68
C GLY A 122 9.99 8.64 2.38
N LYS A 123 10.82 8.88 3.40
CA LYS A 123 12.19 9.42 3.23
C LYS A 123 13.30 8.41 3.54
N SER A 124 13.07 7.45 4.43
CA SER A 124 14.06 6.39 4.71
C SER A 124 14.12 5.40 3.55
N PRO A 125 15.25 4.68 3.37
CA PRO A 125 15.35 3.62 2.37
C PRO A 125 14.23 2.57 2.50
N GLU A 126 13.92 2.17 3.74
CA GLU A 126 12.85 1.22 4.05
C GLU A 126 11.48 1.75 3.61
N SER A 127 11.15 2.99 3.94
CA SER A 127 9.86 3.58 3.56
C SER A 127 9.75 3.85 2.07
N MET A 128 10.81 4.27 1.40
CA MET A 128 10.84 4.41 -0.05
C MET A 128 10.62 3.08 -0.76
N PHE A 129 11.29 2.01 -0.28
CA PHE A 129 11.10 0.68 -0.83
C PHE A 129 9.69 0.15 -0.52
N ALA A 130 9.18 0.30 0.70
CA ALA A 130 7.82 -0.09 1.07
C ALA A 130 6.77 0.61 0.18
N LYS A 131 6.87 1.93 -0.01
CA LYS A 131 5.99 2.68 -0.92
C LYS A 131 6.12 2.27 -2.39
N ALA A 132 7.29 1.82 -2.83
CA ALA A 132 7.48 1.27 -4.17
C ALA A 132 6.73 -0.06 -4.32
N ILE A 133 6.87 -0.97 -3.34
CA ILE A 133 6.21 -2.28 -3.35
C ILE A 133 4.69 -2.15 -3.25
N ASP A 134 4.17 -1.24 -2.44
CA ASP A 134 2.74 -0.96 -2.30
C ASP A 134 2.07 -0.64 -3.66
N ARG A 135 2.80 -0.04 -4.61
CA ARG A 135 2.29 0.25 -5.96
C ARG A 135 2.22 -0.97 -6.89
N VAL A 136 2.90 -2.07 -6.60
CA VAL A 136 3.02 -3.21 -7.51
C VAL A 136 1.69 -3.94 -7.73
N PRO A 137 0.96 -4.42 -6.70
CA PRO A 137 -0.28 -5.15 -6.92
C PRO A 137 -1.34 -4.37 -7.71
N PRO A 138 -1.65 -3.09 -7.41
CA PRO A 138 -2.60 -2.32 -8.20
C PRO A 138 -2.21 -2.17 -9.68
N LEU A 139 -0.92 -2.06 -10.00
CA LEU A 139 -0.45 -2.04 -11.39
C LEU A 139 -0.67 -3.40 -12.06
N LEU A 140 -0.26 -4.50 -11.42
CA LEU A 140 -0.45 -5.86 -11.94
C LEU A 140 -1.94 -6.20 -12.12
N HIS A 141 -2.80 -5.79 -11.19
CA HIS A 141 -4.26 -5.96 -11.32
C HIS A 141 -4.80 -5.31 -12.58
N ASN A 142 -4.33 -4.10 -12.93
CA ASN A 142 -4.77 -3.43 -14.15
C ASN A 142 -4.11 -4.01 -15.40
N ILE A 143 -2.81 -4.29 -15.40
CA ILE A 143 -2.08 -4.87 -16.52
C ILE A 143 -2.71 -6.20 -16.94
N HIS A 144 -3.00 -7.07 -15.98
CA HIS A 144 -3.56 -8.41 -16.23
C HIS A 144 -5.09 -8.47 -16.18
N GLY A 145 -5.76 -7.45 -15.65
CA GLY A 145 -7.22 -7.31 -15.56
C GLY A 145 -7.83 -6.37 -16.59
N GLY A 146 -7.12 -6.10 -17.71
CA GLY A 146 -7.66 -5.31 -18.81
C GLY A 146 -7.87 -3.82 -18.51
N GLY A 147 -7.16 -3.26 -17.54
CA GLY A 147 -7.18 -1.85 -17.17
C GLY A 147 -8.46 -1.42 -16.45
N HIS A 148 -9.08 -2.31 -15.66
CA HIS A 148 -10.40 -2.07 -15.06
C HIS A 148 -10.48 -0.72 -14.32
N SER A 149 -9.61 -0.47 -13.35
CA SER A 149 -9.68 0.77 -12.56
C SER A 149 -9.24 2.00 -13.36
N TRP A 150 -8.26 1.86 -14.25
CA TRP A 150 -7.84 2.95 -15.13
C TRP A 150 -8.98 3.42 -16.03
N LYS A 151 -9.72 2.48 -16.64
CA LYS A 151 -10.90 2.78 -17.47
C LYS A 151 -12.03 3.40 -16.65
N LYS A 152 -12.32 2.80 -15.49
CA LYS A 152 -13.40 3.28 -14.59
C LYS A 152 -13.19 4.72 -14.15
N HIS A 153 -11.93 5.11 -13.87
CA HIS A 153 -11.58 6.43 -13.34
C HIS A 153 -10.95 7.36 -14.38
N ASN A 154 -10.95 6.99 -15.67
CA ASN A 154 -10.36 7.76 -16.78
C ASN A 154 -8.90 8.17 -16.51
N ILE A 155 -8.07 7.26 -16.02
CA ILE A 155 -6.67 7.52 -15.72
C ILE A 155 -5.85 7.41 -17.02
N SER A 156 -5.15 8.48 -17.38
CA SER A 156 -4.30 8.50 -18.58
C SER A 156 -3.00 7.74 -18.37
N LYS A 157 -2.40 7.27 -19.49
CA LYS A 157 -1.08 6.64 -19.51
C LYS A 157 -0.03 7.52 -18.86
N ASP A 158 0.05 8.80 -19.26
CA ASP A 158 1.03 9.75 -18.73
C ASP A 158 0.92 9.86 -17.20
N LYS A 159 -0.31 9.89 -16.66
CA LYS A 159 -0.55 9.94 -15.22
C LYS A 159 -0.07 8.68 -14.52
N VAL A 160 -0.32 7.49 -15.11
CA VAL A 160 0.15 6.20 -14.57
C VAL A 160 1.67 6.15 -14.57
N LEU A 161 2.31 6.48 -15.68
CA LEU A 161 3.78 6.43 -15.82
C LEU A 161 4.46 7.42 -14.88
N THR A 162 4.04 8.70 -14.90
CA THR A 162 4.67 9.74 -14.08
C THR A 162 4.53 9.45 -12.59
N PHE A 163 3.30 9.16 -12.14
CA PHE A 163 3.03 9.01 -10.72
C PHE A 163 3.67 7.76 -10.11
N ASN A 164 3.58 6.62 -10.80
CA ASN A 164 4.18 5.38 -10.31
C ASN A 164 5.69 5.35 -10.56
N GLY A 165 6.16 5.89 -11.69
CA GLY A 165 7.57 5.98 -12.00
C GLY A 165 8.34 6.76 -10.93
N GLU A 166 7.85 7.95 -10.55
CA GLU A 166 8.47 8.73 -9.49
C GLU A 166 8.55 7.97 -8.15
N ARG A 167 7.48 7.28 -7.76
CA ARG A 167 7.42 6.55 -6.48
C ARG A 167 8.23 5.28 -6.47
N ILE A 168 8.09 4.45 -7.52
CA ILE A 168 8.74 3.13 -7.58
C ILE A 168 10.24 3.29 -7.78
N SER A 169 10.69 4.23 -8.64
CA SER A 169 12.11 4.45 -8.87
C SER A 169 12.87 4.92 -7.63
N LYS A 170 12.23 5.64 -6.71
CA LYS A 170 12.87 6.03 -5.44
C LYS A 170 13.27 4.82 -4.58
N GLY A 171 12.48 3.76 -4.58
CA GLY A 171 12.73 2.56 -3.78
C GLY A 171 13.39 1.42 -4.56
N CYS A 172 13.08 1.29 -5.87
CA CYS A 172 13.53 0.15 -6.68
C CYS A 172 13.52 0.48 -8.19
N ASN A 173 14.63 1.00 -8.73
CA ASN A 173 14.76 1.34 -10.14
C ASN A 173 14.53 0.13 -11.07
N LYS A 174 15.16 -1.01 -10.76
CA LYS A 174 15.03 -2.23 -11.57
C LYS A 174 13.60 -2.74 -11.67
N LEU A 175 12.82 -2.56 -10.61
CA LEU A 175 11.40 -2.93 -10.61
C LEU A 175 10.61 -1.99 -11.52
N TRP A 176 10.91 -0.68 -11.48
CA TRP A 176 10.28 0.28 -12.37
C TRP A 176 10.57 -0.03 -13.84
N ASP A 177 11.82 -0.26 -14.20
CA ASP A 177 12.22 -0.62 -15.58
C ASP A 177 11.41 -1.81 -16.11
N ALA A 178 11.21 -2.84 -15.28
CA ALA A 178 10.42 -4.03 -15.64
C ALA A 178 8.91 -3.75 -15.77
N LEU A 179 8.36 -2.90 -14.90
CA LEU A 179 6.95 -2.52 -14.91
C LEU A 179 6.61 -1.58 -16.07
N GLU A 180 7.49 -0.65 -16.39
CA GLU A 180 7.32 0.30 -17.49
C GLU A 180 7.11 -0.42 -18.82
N VAL A 181 7.92 -1.45 -19.12
CA VAL A 181 7.74 -2.30 -20.31
C VAL A 181 6.35 -2.96 -20.34
N GLN A 182 5.87 -3.44 -19.20
CA GLN A 182 4.55 -4.05 -19.13
C GLN A 182 3.41 -3.02 -19.28
N LEU A 183 3.60 -1.81 -18.76
CA LEU A 183 2.66 -0.69 -18.89
C LEU A 183 2.56 -0.23 -20.35
N GLU A 184 3.68 -0.14 -21.07
CA GLU A 184 3.69 0.15 -22.50
C GLU A 184 2.91 -0.90 -23.29
N SER A 185 3.16 -2.19 -23.02
CA SER A 185 2.37 -3.27 -23.63
C SER A 185 0.88 -3.22 -23.30
N ALA A 186 0.53 -2.80 -22.08
CA ALA A 186 -0.88 -2.63 -21.68
C ALA A 186 -1.54 -1.46 -22.44
N ALA A 187 -0.78 -0.38 -22.72
CA ALA A 187 -1.25 0.75 -23.51
C ALA A 187 -1.48 0.32 -24.97
N GLU A 188 -0.56 -0.42 -25.58
CA GLU A 188 -0.73 -0.97 -26.94
C GLU A 188 -1.96 -1.86 -27.06
N LYS A 189 -2.32 -2.61 -26.02
CA LYS A 189 -3.54 -3.43 -25.94
C LYS A 189 -4.82 -2.62 -25.67
N GLY A 190 -4.73 -1.31 -25.48
CA GLY A 190 -5.87 -0.43 -25.16
C GLY A 190 -6.41 -0.59 -23.73
N PHE A 191 -5.61 -1.12 -22.81
CA PHE A 191 -5.98 -1.21 -21.40
C PHE A 191 -5.73 0.10 -20.66
N LEU A 192 -4.79 0.88 -21.15
CA LEU A 192 -4.38 2.20 -20.66
C LEU A 192 -4.38 3.20 -21.84
N LYS A 193 -4.96 4.38 -21.66
CA LYS A 193 -5.11 5.41 -22.70
C LYS A 193 -4.20 6.62 -22.45
#